data_f3cf9756faea2cccc6300580360b7a6c
#
_entry.id   f3cf9756faea2cccc6300580360b7a6c
#
_cell.length_a   1.000
_cell.length_b   1.000
_cell.length_c   1.000
_cell.angle_alpha   90.00
_cell.angle_beta   90.00
_cell.angle_gamma   90.00
#
_symmetry.space_group_name_H-M   'P 1'
#
loop_
_entity.id
_entity.type
_entity.pdbx_description
1 polymer ?
#
loop_
_entity_poly.entity_id
_entity_poly.type
_entity_poly.pdbx_seq_one_letter_code
_entity_poly.pdbx_strand_id
1 'polypeptide(L)'
;SIISPSNTSITTLVGYVTDATNNLDNIYDAIAQGVKTNFELYSIADSQELIIQGRSLPFNQNDEVPLGVSIPQNGIYTIAISNVDGLFTDLSQDIYIEDKQLGIFHDLRTAPYTFTGTAGRDENRFVLLYNSSRLSQDDVNLMNNVLVASNENVTIYSSNEKIDSIEVYDLLGKLVRNYSNINSSEFILNNLNKNDTTLLLKIKLN
;
A
#
# COMPACT_ATOMS: atom_id res chain seq x y z
N SER A 1 10.07 4.65 7.53
CA SER A 1 10.99 5.47 6.70
C SER A 1 10.49 5.63 5.28
N ILE A 2 10.92 6.69 4.62
CA ILE A 2 10.81 6.85 3.16
C ILE A 2 12.23 6.92 2.56
N ILE A 3 12.43 6.24 1.43
CA ILE A 3 13.70 6.15 0.72
C ILE A 3 13.52 6.77 -0.66
N SER A 4 14.42 7.68 -1.02
CA SER A 4 14.41 8.39 -2.31
C SER A 4 15.10 7.59 -3.42
N PRO A 5 14.94 7.99 -4.70
CA PRO A 5 15.68 7.39 -5.83
C PRO A 5 17.20 7.48 -5.68
N SER A 6 17.72 8.48 -4.94
CA SER A 6 19.15 8.63 -4.62
C SER A 6 19.60 7.83 -3.39
N ASN A 7 18.75 6.96 -2.88
CA ASN A 7 18.98 6.16 -1.67
C ASN A 7 19.17 6.99 -0.37
N THR A 8 18.62 8.20 -0.34
CA THR A 8 18.52 8.99 0.90
C THR A 8 17.30 8.50 1.67
N SER A 9 17.43 8.29 2.98
CA SER A 9 16.34 7.84 3.85
C SER A 9 16.00 8.89 4.89
N ILE A 10 14.68 9.11 5.08
CA ILE A 10 14.10 9.92 6.16
C ILE A 10 13.15 9.04 6.97
N THR A 11 13.11 9.27 8.28
CA THR A 11 12.32 8.45 9.20
C THR A 11 11.39 9.34 10.02
N THR A 12 10.16 8.89 10.21
CA THR A 12 9.23 9.37 11.25
C THR A 12 9.03 8.27 12.30
N LEU A 13 8.68 8.63 13.51
CA LEU A 13 8.40 7.71 14.61
C LEU A 13 6.92 7.80 15.00
N VAL A 14 6.25 6.67 15.04
CA VAL A 14 4.92 6.52 15.66
C VAL A 14 5.06 5.51 16.78
N GLY A 15 4.70 5.88 17.99
CA GLY A 15 4.81 5.03 19.17
C GLY A 15 3.55 5.09 20.04
N TYR A 16 3.24 3.99 20.74
CA TYR A 16 2.09 3.91 21.64
C TYR A 16 2.57 4.00 23.09
N VAL A 17 2.07 4.99 23.81
CA VAL A 17 2.59 5.40 25.12
C VAL A 17 1.44 5.58 26.11
N THR A 18 1.64 5.18 27.37
CA THR A 18 0.70 5.46 28.44
C THR A 18 0.53 6.97 28.62
N ASP A 19 -0.70 7.40 28.85
CA ASP A 19 -1.10 8.81 29.02
C ASP A 19 -0.99 9.70 27.76
N ALA A 20 -0.55 9.16 26.63
CA ALA A 20 -0.67 9.85 25.34
C ALA A 20 -2.11 9.78 24.81
N THR A 21 -2.45 10.68 23.89
CA THR A 21 -3.71 10.68 23.14
C THR A 21 -3.47 10.47 21.65
N ASN A 22 -4.53 10.35 20.86
CA ASN A 22 -4.39 10.30 19.39
C ASN A 22 -4.43 11.71 18.74
N ASN A 23 -4.66 12.74 19.54
CA ASN A 23 -4.56 14.15 19.15
C ASN A 23 -3.13 14.67 19.39
N LEU A 24 -2.90 15.94 19.11
CA LEU A 24 -1.61 16.58 19.37
C LEU A 24 -1.31 16.67 20.88
N ASP A 25 -0.22 16.02 21.30
CA ASP A 25 0.27 16.01 22.68
C ASP A 25 1.65 16.66 22.80
N ASN A 26 1.76 17.80 23.43
CA ASN A 26 3.04 18.53 23.56
C ASN A 26 4.14 17.78 24.33
N ILE A 27 3.80 16.70 25.05
CA ILE A 27 4.76 15.90 25.83
C ILE A 27 5.29 14.73 25.01
N TYR A 28 4.44 14.15 24.15
CA TYR A 28 4.72 12.92 23.43
C TYR A 28 4.98 13.13 21.94
N ASP A 29 4.65 14.33 21.44
CA ASP A 29 4.77 14.65 20.02
C ASP A 29 5.89 15.64 19.75
N ALA A 30 6.52 15.50 18.60
CA ALA A 30 7.44 16.49 18.08
C ALA A 30 6.96 16.99 16.72
N ILE A 31 6.53 18.27 16.72
CA ILE A 31 6.13 18.95 15.50
C ILE A 31 7.35 19.12 14.59
N ALA A 32 7.17 18.89 13.29
CA ALA A 32 8.18 19.21 12.29
C ALA A 32 8.43 20.71 12.29
N GLN A 33 9.49 21.15 12.99
CA GLN A 33 9.86 22.56 13.11
C GLN A 33 11.02 22.89 12.20
N GLY A 34 10.97 24.06 11.59
CA GLY A 34 12.10 24.61 10.85
C GLY A 34 11.84 24.82 9.37
N VAL A 35 12.92 24.91 8.61
CA VAL A 35 12.81 25.00 7.15
C VAL A 35 12.24 23.70 6.65
N LYS A 36 11.03 23.76 6.11
CA LYS A 36 10.40 22.59 5.47
C LYS A 36 11.34 22.10 4.38
N THR A 37 11.94 20.93 4.62
CA THR A 37 12.81 20.33 3.62
C THR A 37 11.97 19.81 2.46
N ASN A 38 12.58 19.67 1.30
CA ASN A 38 11.86 19.15 0.14
C ASN A 38 11.68 17.63 0.19
N PHE A 39 12.28 16.95 1.19
CA PHE A 39 12.17 15.50 1.36
C PHE A 39 11.86 15.19 2.83
N GLU A 40 10.63 14.80 3.11
CA GLU A 40 10.11 14.53 4.46
C GLU A 40 9.10 13.37 4.44
N LEU A 41 9.03 12.68 5.58
CA LEU A 41 7.95 11.78 5.96
C LEU A 41 7.52 12.18 7.36
N TYR A 42 6.23 12.34 7.59
CA TYR A 42 5.66 12.76 8.88
C TYR A 42 4.30 12.12 9.08
N SER A 43 3.88 11.98 10.34
CA SER A 43 2.49 11.68 10.66
C SER A 43 1.70 12.98 10.86
N ILE A 44 0.38 12.89 10.86
CA ILE A 44 -0.51 14.05 10.93
C ILE A 44 -1.49 13.85 12.09
N ALA A 45 -1.53 14.80 13.03
CA ALA A 45 -2.56 14.91 14.05
C ALA A 45 -2.97 16.39 14.23
N ASP A 46 -4.26 16.66 14.38
CA ASP A 46 -4.81 18.01 14.54
C ASP A 46 -4.28 19.03 13.52
N SER A 47 -4.10 18.59 12.26
CA SER A 47 -3.53 19.39 11.16
C SER A 47 -2.07 19.81 11.41
N GLN A 48 -1.35 19.13 12.30
CA GLN A 48 0.07 19.34 12.54
C GLN A 48 0.89 18.18 11.96
N GLU A 49 2.03 18.54 11.39
CA GLU A 49 3.03 17.61 10.86
C GLU A 49 3.95 17.17 11.99
N LEU A 50 4.04 15.87 12.26
CA LEU A 50 4.77 15.31 13.38
C LEU A 50 5.90 14.39 12.90
N ILE A 51 7.12 14.64 13.35
CA ILE A 51 8.26 13.76 13.13
C ILE A 51 8.35 12.66 14.20
N ILE A 52 7.72 12.89 15.36
CA ILE A 52 7.47 11.91 16.41
C ILE A 52 6.02 12.08 16.82
N GLN A 53 5.29 10.98 16.88
CA GLN A 53 3.91 10.94 17.38
C GLN A 53 3.77 9.85 18.42
N GLY A 54 3.41 10.26 19.65
CA GLY A 54 2.94 9.37 20.70
C GLY A 54 1.43 9.18 20.58
N ARG A 55 0.96 7.94 20.63
CA ARG A 55 -0.46 7.59 20.54
C ARG A 55 -0.89 6.81 21.76
N SER A 56 -2.20 6.79 22.02
CA SER A 56 -2.75 6.25 23.26
C SER A 56 -2.58 4.75 23.43
N LEU A 57 -2.28 4.35 24.66
CA LEU A 57 -2.51 2.98 25.13
C LEU A 57 -3.84 2.90 25.89
N PRO A 58 -4.56 1.73 25.89
CA PRO A 58 -4.16 0.47 25.21
C PRO A 58 -4.21 0.58 23.70
N PHE A 59 -3.29 -0.11 23.04
CA PHE A 59 -3.21 -0.16 21.57
C PHE A 59 -4.53 -0.65 20.97
N ASN A 60 -5.00 0.06 19.96
CA ASN A 60 -6.18 -0.31 19.19
C ASN A 60 -5.77 -0.73 17.77
N GLN A 61 -6.05 -1.98 17.40
CA GLN A 61 -5.76 -2.49 16.05
C GLN A 61 -6.50 -1.75 14.94
N ASN A 62 -7.60 -1.05 15.26
CA ASN A 62 -8.33 -0.22 14.30
C ASN A 62 -7.79 1.21 14.21
N ASP A 63 -6.67 1.49 14.86
CA ASP A 63 -6.07 2.82 14.79
C ASP A 63 -5.51 3.11 13.40
N GLU A 64 -5.59 4.38 13.01
CA GLU A 64 -5.18 4.89 11.72
C GLU A 64 -4.25 6.06 11.91
N VAL A 65 -3.10 6.01 11.25
CA VAL A 65 -2.13 7.09 11.31
C VAL A 65 -1.99 7.72 9.93
N PRO A 66 -2.61 8.87 9.67
CA PRO A 66 -2.37 9.62 8.44
C PRO A 66 -0.90 9.98 8.32
N LEU A 67 -0.33 9.76 7.13
CA LEU A 67 1.05 10.09 6.82
C LEU A 67 1.10 11.11 5.68
N GLY A 68 1.95 12.11 5.85
CA GLY A 68 2.29 13.06 4.81
C GLY A 68 3.71 12.84 4.29
N VAL A 69 3.91 13.20 3.03
CA VAL A 69 5.22 13.17 2.38
C VAL A 69 5.52 14.51 1.69
N SER A 70 6.79 14.90 1.71
CA SER A 70 7.32 15.95 0.85
C SER A 70 8.36 15.35 -0.07
N ILE A 71 8.21 15.52 -1.38
CA ILE A 71 9.01 14.87 -2.41
C ILE A 71 9.69 15.94 -3.27
N PRO A 72 11.03 15.94 -3.38
CA PRO A 72 11.77 16.99 -4.09
C PRO A 72 11.67 16.92 -5.61
N GLN A 73 11.45 15.74 -6.16
CA GLN A 73 11.39 15.48 -7.61
C GLN A 73 10.56 14.25 -7.93
N ASN A 74 10.06 14.18 -9.16
CA ASN A 74 9.39 12.98 -9.63
C ASN A 74 10.34 11.79 -9.63
N GLY A 75 9.86 10.62 -9.21
CA GLY A 75 10.69 9.43 -9.16
C GLY A 75 10.04 8.27 -8.44
N ILE A 76 10.81 7.20 -8.26
CA ILE A 76 10.39 6.00 -7.53
C ILE A 76 10.87 6.13 -6.09
N TYR A 77 9.94 6.06 -5.15
CA TYR A 77 10.17 6.13 -3.71
C TYR A 77 9.72 4.84 -3.04
N THR A 78 10.29 4.56 -1.87
CA THR A 78 9.96 3.36 -1.12
C THR A 78 9.63 3.71 0.32
N ILE A 79 8.48 3.26 0.82
CA ILE A 79 8.13 3.30 2.25
C ILE A 79 8.44 1.95 2.87
N ALA A 80 9.15 1.95 4.01
CA ALA A 80 9.56 0.74 4.69
C ALA A 80 9.54 0.91 6.21
N ILE A 81 9.40 -0.20 6.93
CA ILE A 81 9.68 -0.25 8.36
C ILE A 81 11.19 -0.13 8.56
N SER A 82 11.63 0.86 9.35
CA SER A 82 13.05 1.00 9.72
C SER A 82 13.39 0.19 10.95
N ASN A 83 12.53 0.26 11.95
CA ASN A 83 12.67 -0.46 13.21
C ASN A 83 11.31 -0.64 13.86
N VAL A 84 11.18 -1.65 14.71
CA VAL A 84 10.00 -1.91 15.55
C VAL A 84 10.43 -2.20 16.96
N ASP A 85 9.57 -1.85 17.93
CA ASP A 85 9.78 -2.08 19.34
C ASP A 85 8.46 -2.48 20.03
N GLY A 86 8.53 -2.94 21.27
CA GLY A 86 7.38 -3.30 22.09
C GLY A 86 6.45 -4.30 21.40
N LEU A 87 5.18 -3.97 21.34
CA LEU A 87 4.13 -4.78 20.71
C LEU A 87 4.45 -5.17 19.26
N PHE A 88 5.10 -4.28 18.54
CA PHE A 88 5.42 -4.49 17.12
C PHE A 88 6.63 -5.42 16.88
N THR A 89 7.27 -5.93 17.91
CA THR A 89 8.24 -7.04 17.78
C THR A 89 7.56 -8.38 17.53
N ASP A 90 6.27 -8.49 17.88
CA ASP A 90 5.44 -9.62 17.52
C ASP A 90 5.13 -9.60 16.02
N LEU A 91 5.58 -10.61 15.31
CA LEU A 91 5.38 -10.69 13.85
C LEU A 91 3.92 -10.95 13.45
N SER A 92 3.07 -11.36 14.39
CA SER A 92 1.63 -11.52 14.16
C SER A 92 0.87 -10.18 14.20
N GLN A 93 1.48 -9.10 14.72
CA GLN A 93 0.88 -7.78 14.67
C GLN A 93 1.11 -7.16 13.30
N ASP A 94 0.03 -7.00 12.55
CA ASP A 94 0.05 -6.43 11.19
C ASP A 94 0.53 -4.98 11.17
N ILE A 95 1.19 -4.58 10.09
CA ILE A 95 1.53 -3.19 9.76
C ILE A 95 1.34 -3.00 8.26
N TYR A 96 0.26 -2.31 7.88
CA TYR A 96 -0.06 -2.00 6.48
C TYR A 96 0.16 -0.54 6.16
N ILE A 97 0.44 -0.25 4.90
CA ILE A 97 0.31 1.08 4.30
C ILE A 97 -0.84 1.06 3.29
N GLU A 98 -1.79 1.98 3.44
CA GLU A 98 -2.79 2.28 2.43
C GLU A 98 -2.28 3.40 1.54
N ASP A 99 -2.22 3.18 0.23
CA ASP A 99 -2.07 4.21 -0.79
C ASP A 99 -3.45 4.56 -1.35
N LYS A 100 -4.07 5.62 -0.83
CA LYS A 100 -5.43 6.05 -1.22
C LYS A 100 -5.51 6.50 -2.67
N GLN A 101 -4.41 6.97 -3.25
CA GLN A 101 -4.37 7.39 -4.64
C GLN A 101 -4.54 6.21 -5.60
N LEU A 102 -3.98 5.06 -5.23
CA LEU A 102 -4.02 3.84 -6.03
C LEU A 102 -5.06 2.82 -5.52
N GLY A 103 -5.65 3.03 -4.33
CA GLY A 103 -6.52 2.07 -3.67
C GLY A 103 -5.80 0.79 -3.27
N ILE A 104 -4.51 0.87 -2.94
CA ILE A 104 -3.67 -0.28 -2.63
C ILE A 104 -3.45 -0.36 -1.11
N PHE A 105 -3.62 -1.56 -0.56
CA PHE A 105 -3.18 -1.93 0.79
C PHE A 105 -1.96 -2.84 0.65
N HIS A 106 -0.87 -2.49 1.32
CA HIS A 106 0.38 -3.24 1.24
C HIS A 106 0.89 -3.59 2.62
N ASP A 107 1.22 -4.88 2.83
CA ASP A 107 1.81 -5.37 4.07
C ASP A 107 3.31 -5.02 4.14
N LEU A 108 3.64 -4.05 5.00
CA LEU A 108 5.02 -3.60 5.21
C LEU A 108 5.89 -4.63 5.94
N ARG A 109 5.28 -5.64 6.58
CA ARG A 109 6.01 -6.77 7.18
C ARG A 109 6.57 -7.70 6.13
N THR A 110 5.82 -7.86 5.03
CA THR A 110 6.20 -8.76 3.93
C THR A 110 7.27 -8.14 3.05
N ALA A 111 7.11 -6.86 2.68
CA ALA A 111 8.08 -6.15 1.84
C ALA A 111 7.92 -4.63 1.96
N PRO A 112 8.95 -3.84 1.61
CA PRO A 112 8.83 -2.39 1.43
C PRO A 112 7.82 -2.05 0.31
N TYR A 113 7.08 -0.96 0.49
CA TYR A 113 6.14 -0.45 -0.50
C TYR A 113 6.80 0.56 -1.43
N THR A 114 6.79 0.29 -2.72
CA THR A 114 7.38 1.15 -3.75
C THR A 114 6.30 1.84 -4.57
N PHE A 115 6.44 3.15 -4.77
CA PHE A 115 5.47 3.96 -5.51
C PHE A 115 6.14 5.03 -6.37
N THR A 116 5.42 5.47 -7.39
CA THR A 116 5.82 6.67 -8.15
C THR A 116 5.34 7.91 -7.42
N GLY A 117 6.30 8.77 -7.05
CA GLY A 117 6.06 10.05 -6.41
C GLY A 117 6.17 11.21 -7.37
N THR A 118 5.31 12.22 -7.19
CA THR A 118 5.35 13.49 -7.89
C THR A 118 5.90 14.55 -6.97
N ALA A 119 6.76 15.44 -7.47
CA ALA A 119 7.34 16.53 -6.68
C ALA A 119 6.25 17.38 -6.01
N GLY A 120 6.45 17.68 -4.73
CA GLY A 120 5.52 18.44 -3.91
C GLY A 120 5.19 17.76 -2.58
N ARG A 121 4.17 18.28 -1.92
CA ARG A 121 3.66 17.76 -0.65
C ARG A 121 2.33 17.05 -0.89
N ASP A 122 2.16 15.91 -0.24
CA ASP A 122 0.91 15.14 -0.25
C ASP A 122 0.61 14.66 1.16
N GLU A 123 -0.51 15.11 1.71
CA GLU A 123 -0.95 14.83 3.09
C GLU A 123 -2.15 13.87 3.13
N ASN A 124 -2.64 13.45 1.98
CA ASN A 124 -3.88 12.68 1.88
C ASN A 124 -3.70 11.28 1.28
N ARG A 125 -2.50 10.99 0.78
CA ARG A 125 -2.25 9.76 0.03
C ARG A 125 -2.07 8.54 0.92
N PHE A 126 -1.34 8.66 2.02
CA PHE A 126 -0.91 7.49 2.79
C PHE A 126 -1.53 7.42 4.17
N VAL A 127 -1.89 6.21 4.58
CA VAL A 127 -2.32 5.91 5.95
C VAL A 127 -1.63 4.64 6.43
N LEU A 128 -1.06 4.67 7.64
CA LEU A 128 -0.55 3.50 8.33
C LEU A 128 -1.70 2.83 9.08
N LEU A 129 -1.83 1.50 8.94
CA LEU A 129 -2.90 0.68 9.50
C LEU A 129 -2.32 -0.55 10.20
N TYR A 130 -3.08 -1.13 11.13
CA TYR A 130 -2.61 -2.25 11.95
C TYR A 130 -3.50 -3.49 11.89
N ASN A 131 -4.46 -3.49 10.99
CA ASN A 131 -5.28 -4.66 10.68
C ASN A 131 -5.70 -4.65 9.20
N SER A 132 -6.15 -5.81 8.74
CA SER A 132 -6.65 -6.02 7.39
C SER A 132 -8.18 -5.80 7.25
N SER A 133 -8.87 -5.34 8.28
CA SER A 133 -10.35 -5.25 8.28
C SER A 133 -10.92 -4.23 7.31
N ARG A 134 -10.10 -3.29 6.84
CA ARG A 134 -10.44 -2.34 5.76
C ARG A 134 -10.17 -2.85 4.36
N LEU A 135 -9.40 -3.91 4.26
CA LEU A 135 -9.41 -4.68 3.04
C LEU A 135 -10.84 -5.19 2.96
N SER A 136 -11.68 -4.61 2.10
CA SER A 136 -13.02 -5.15 1.91
C SER A 136 -12.85 -6.64 1.68
N GLN A 137 -13.73 -7.45 2.23
CA GLN A 137 -13.63 -8.91 2.12
C GLN A 137 -13.53 -9.32 0.63
N ASP A 138 -14.05 -8.49 -0.26
CA ASP A 138 -13.97 -8.64 -1.70
C ASP A 138 -12.58 -8.26 -2.27
N ASP A 139 -11.94 -7.19 -1.77
CA ASP A 139 -10.61 -6.75 -2.24
C ASP A 139 -9.48 -7.66 -1.74
N VAL A 140 -9.55 -8.13 -0.49
CA VAL A 140 -8.58 -9.10 0.07
C VAL A 140 -8.70 -10.45 -0.63
N ASN A 141 -9.92 -10.90 -0.89
CA ASN A 141 -10.15 -12.13 -1.63
C ASN A 141 -9.62 -12.03 -3.06
N LEU A 142 -9.78 -10.89 -3.74
CA LEU A 142 -9.27 -10.69 -5.09
C LEU A 142 -7.74 -10.65 -5.14
N MET A 143 -7.05 -9.94 -4.22
CA MET A 143 -5.59 -9.86 -4.22
C MET A 143 -4.89 -11.17 -3.82
N ASN A 144 -5.49 -11.94 -2.90
CA ASN A 144 -4.93 -13.22 -2.46
C ASN A 144 -5.39 -14.41 -3.31
N ASN A 145 -6.41 -14.24 -4.15
CA ASN A 145 -7.04 -15.34 -4.88
C ASN A 145 -6.64 -15.42 -6.35
N VAL A 146 -6.17 -14.32 -6.94
CA VAL A 146 -5.80 -14.31 -8.36
C VAL A 146 -4.38 -13.80 -8.53
N LEU A 147 -3.51 -14.67 -9.01
CA LEU A 147 -2.14 -14.36 -9.44
C LEU A 147 -2.08 -14.35 -10.97
N VAL A 148 -1.59 -13.27 -11.56
CA VAL A 148 -1.29 -13.20 -13.00
C VAL A 148 0.23 -13.25 -13.19
N ALA A 149 0.73 -14.33 -13.75
CA ALA A 149 2.13 -14.49 -14.07
C ALA A 149 2.34 -14.32 -15.58
N SER A 150 3.29 -13.48 -15.98
CA SER A 150 3.64 -13.22 -17.37
C SER A 150 5.08 -13.61 -17.64
N ASN A 151 5.29 -14.85 -18.10
CA ASN A 151 6.57 -15.35 -18.59
C ASN A 151 6.50 -15.55 -20.11
N GLU A 152 6.58 -16.79 -20.59
CA GLU A 152 6.35 -17.11 -22.01
C GLU A 152 4.88 -16.99 -22.40
N ASN A 153 3.97 -17.27 -21.48
CA ASN A 153 2.52 -17.07 -21.61
C ASN A 153 2.00 -16.31 -20.40
N VAL A 154 0.85 -15.67 -20.52
CA VAL A 154 0.15 -15.09 -19.38
C VAL A 154 -0.67 -16.20 -18.74
N THR A 155 -0.32 -16.57 -17.52
CA THR A 155 -1.04 -17.57 -16.73
C THR A 155 -1.75 -16.90 -15.57
N ILE A 156 -3.00 -17.24 -15.37
CA ILE A 156 -3.86 -16.75 -14.30
C ILE A 156 -4.13 -17.91 -13.35
N TYR A 157 -3.84 -17.71 -12.08
CA TYR A 157 -4.11 -18.67 -11.02
C TYR A 157 -5.14 -18.10 -10.05
N SER A 158 -6.07 -18.92 -9.61
CA SER A 158 -6.99 -18.61 -8.53
C SER A 158 -6.86 -19.66 -7.43
N SER A 159 -6.63 -19.21 -6.19
CA SER A 159 -6.33 -20.11 -5.08
C SER A 159 -7.56 -20.67 -4.38
N ASN A 160 -8.67 -19.93 -4.34
CA ASN A 160 -9.85 -20.31 -3.53
C ASN A 160 -11.09 -20.61 -4.36
N GLU A 161 -11.28 -19.93 -5.46
CA GLU A 161 -12.45 -20.06 -6.32
C GLU A 161 -12.04 -20.40 -7.74
N LYS A 162 -12.93 -21.00 -8.50
CA LYS A 162 -12.64 -21.28 -9.90
C LYS A 162 -12.90 -20.06 -10.77
N ILE A 163 -12.05 -19.86 -11.76
CA ILE A 163 -12.24 -18.83 -12.78
C ILE A 163 -13.44 -19.22 -13.65
N ASP A 164 -14.46 -18.36 -13.69
CA ASP A 164 -15.63 -18.51 -14.55
C ASP A 164 -15.36 -17.94 -15.94
N SER A 165 -14.90 -16.69 -16.00
CA SER A 165 -14.66 -16.00 -17.26
C SER A 165 -13.52 -14.98 -17.17
N ILE A 166 -12.91 -14.70 -18.32
CA ILE A 166 -11.85 -13.70 -18.48
C ILE A 166 -12.15 -12.87 -19.72
N GLU A 167 -12.25 -11.56 -19.53
CA GLU A 167 -12.32 -10.57 -20.60
C GLU A 167 -11.01 -9.79 -20.68
N VAL A 168 -10.44 -9.69 -21.87
CA VAL A 168 -9.18 -9.01 -22.14
C VAL A 168 -9.47 -7.75 -22.96
N TYR A 169 -9.04 -6.59 -22.46
CA TYR A 169 -9.25 -5.29 -23.11
C TYR A 169 -7.90 -4.64 -23.45
N ASP A 170 -7.87 -3.83 -24.49
CA ASP A 170 -6.79 -2.89 -24.74
C ASP A 170 -6.94 -1.63 -23.87
N LEU A 171 -5.94 -0.76 -23.91
CA LEU A 171 -5.94 0.51 -23.14
C LEU A 171 -7.06 1.47 -23.55
N LEU A 172 -7.68 1.29 -24.70
CA LEU A 172 -8.82 2.10 -25.18
C LEU A 172 -10.16 1.52 -24.74
N GLY A 173 -10.15 0.41 -23.97
CA GLY A 173 -11.35 -0.28 -23.50
C GLY A 173 -12.02 -1.17 -24.54
N LYS A 174 -11.33 -1.46 -25.68
CA LYS A 174 -11.85 -2.38 -26.70
C LYS A 174 -11.61 -3.81 -26.26
N LEU A 175 -12.65 -4.63 -26.29
CA LEU A 175 -12.56 -6.07 -26.02
C LEU A 175 -11.70 -6.77 -27.08
N VAL A 176 -10.60 -7.37 -26.66
CA VAL A 176 -9.64 -8.09 -27.51
C VAL A 176 -9.93 -9.60 -27.53
N ARG A 177 -10.26 -10.16 -26.34
CA ARG A 177 -10.58 -11.57 -26.15
C ARG A 177 -11.63 -11.74 -25.06
N ASN A 178 -12.39 -12.82 -25.16
CA ASN A 178 -13.32 -13.25 -24.13
C ASN A 178 -13.25 -14.78 -24.02
N TYR A 179 -13.08 -15.25 -22.78
CA TYR A 179 -13.09 -16.67 -22.42
C TYR A 179 -14.18 -16.86 -21.38
N SER A 180 -15.06 -17.84 -21.59
CA SER A 180 -16.20 -18.13 -20.71
C SER A 180 -16.29 -19.62 -20.40
N ASN A 181 -16.95 -19.97 -19.30
CA ASN A 181 -17.11 -21.36 -18.83
C ASN A 181 -15.78 -22.06 -18.56
N ILE A 182 -14.79 -21.35 -18.02
CA ILE A 182 -13.43 -21.85 -17.75
C ILE A 182 -13.46 -22.94 -16.69
N ASN A 183 -14.16 -22.68 -15.56
CA ASN A 183 -14.34 -23.58 -14.41
C ASN A 183 -13.02 -24.27 -13.95
N SER A 184 -11.93 -23.53 -13.93
CA SER A 184 -10.60 -23.99 -13.54
C SER A 184 -9.93 -23.00 -12.57
N SER A 185 -9.06 -23.49 -11.70
CA SER A 185 -8.21 -22.67 -10.83
C SER A 185 -6.97 -22.12 -11.56
N GLU A 186 -6.71 -22.58 -12.78
CA GLU A 186 -5.61 -22.11 -13.61
C GLU A 186 -6.10 -21.94 -15.04
N PHE A 187 -5.68 -20.85 -15.70
CA PHE A 187 -5.96 -20.59 -17.09
C PHE A 187 -4.79 -19.91 -17.78
N ILE A 188 -4.39 -20.45 -18.94
CA ILE A 188 -3.30 -19.92 -19.75
C ILE A 188 -3.88 -19.15 -20.93
N LEU A 189 -3.57 -17.86 -21.00
CA LEU A 189 -3.92 -17.02 -22.13
C LEU A 189 -2.96 -17.28 -23.29
N ASN A 190 -3.39 -18.12 -24.20
CA ASN A 190 -2.63 -18.43 -25.41
C ASN A 190 -2.83 -17.35 -26.49
N ASN A 191 -1.80 -17.11 -27.31
CA ASN A 191 -1.88 -16.22 -28.47
C ASN A 191 -2.18 -14.75 -28.17
N LEU A 192 -1.76 -14.22 -27.01
CA LEU A 192 -1.63 -12.79 -26.83
C LEU A 192 -0.38 -12.34 -27.60
N ASN A 193 -0.56 -11.42 -28.57
CA ASN A 193 0.57 -10.83 -29.26
C ASN A 193 1.47 -10.11 -28.25
N LYS A 194 2.71 -10.59 -28.09
CA LYS A 194 3.71 -10.08 -27.14
C LYS A 194 4.34 -8.74 -27.56
N ASN A 195 3.70 -7.98 -28.42
CA ASN A 195 4.20 -6.67 -28.81
C ASN A 195 3.82 -5.64 -27.75
N ASP A 196 4.67 -5.45 -26.73
CA ASP A 196 4.73 -4.32 -25.77
C ASP A 196 3.41 -3.55 -25.47
N THR A 197 2.27 -4.24 -25.48
CA THR A 197 0.98 -3.64 -25.23
C THR A 197 0.50 -3.99 -23.83
N THR A 198 0.19 -2.98 -23.05
CA THR A 198 -0.51 -3.15 -21.79
C THR A 198 -1.94 -3.61 -22.07
N LEU A 199 -2.38 -4.66 -21.40
CA LEU A 199 -3.73 -5.20 -21.48
C LEU A 199 -4.40 -5.13 -20.10
N LEU A 200 -5.71 -4.91 -20.11
CA LEU A 200 -6.55 -4.95 -18.92
C LEU A 200 -7.29 -6.29 -18.89
N LEU A 201 -7.22 -6.99 -17.78
CA LEU A 201 -7.91 -8.25 -17.56
C LEU A 201 -9.06 -8.05 -16.58
N LYS A 202 -10.26 -8.43 -16.95
CA LYS A 202 -11.41 -8.54 -16.06
C LYS A 202 -11.69 -10.02 -15.85
N ILE A 203 -11.49 -10.48 -14.61
CA ILE A 203 -11.60 -11.88 -14.22
C ILE A 203 -12.82 -12.02 -13.32
N LYS A 204 -13.68 -12.99 -13.65
CA LYS A 204 -14.83 -13.35 -12.83
C LYS A 204 -14.58 -14.72 -12.24
N LEU A 205 -14.79 -14.84 -10.93
CA LEU A 205 -14.72 -16.10 -10.17
C LEU A 205 -16.13 -16.64 -9.91
N ASN A 206 -16.24 -17.94 -9.61
CA ASN A 206 -17.50 -18.63 -9.27
C ASN A 206 -17.77 -18.55 -7.78
#